data_8c29bff78011ef0a598a1471e37f4d6a
#
_entry.id   8c29bff78011ef0a598a1471e37f4d6a
#
_cell.length_a   1.000
_cell.length_b   1.000
_cell.length_c   1.000
_cell.angle_alpha   90.00
_cell.angle_beta   90.00
_cell.angle_gamma   90.00
#
_symmetry.space_group_name_H-M   'P 1'
#
loop_
_entity.id
_entity.type
_entity.pdbx_description
1 polymer ?
#
loop_
_entity_poly.entity_id
_entity_poly.type
_entity_poly.pdbx_seq_one_letter_code
_entity_poly.pdbx_strand_id
1 'polypeptide(L)'
;MTLSFLKYTCCQRDFLCPCSRLPCPPADAAKKLCDRKSGIGAEGLLLFSENDPQGISLTCYAPDGCQTPAPREAILIGAKFLYDTAVINLTEFCLSADGNPHRLHLETRGGEAWGVTLDLGYPRMDAGIWSSTRAGLLRHQPYPRENPRHRLTLVGFDTPYLFLTGDDTPPADVASLIGEFPAGATAALLDPKADPLSPRLLAVSGETDFTHLACAAATAVTICGERDFGVPLAVSLSDGNRYVTVTPALRIYVTLEVKESIRGEMNL
;
A
#
# COMPACT_ATOMS: atom_id res chain seq x y z
N MET A 1 -22.26 -1.29 -28.68
CA MET A 1 -20.92 -1.83 -28.97
C MET A 1 -20.46 -2.59 -27.73
N THR A 2 -19.98 -3.81 -27.91
CA THR A 2 -19.60 -4.66 -26.76
C THR A 2 -18.18 -4.32 -26.33
N LEU A 3 -17.97 -4.05 -25.04
CA LEU A 3 -16.67 -3.79 -24.42
C LEU A 3 -16.31 -4.97 -23.54
N SER A 4 -15.17 -5.63 -23.82
CA SER A 4 -14.58 -6.63 -22.93
C SER A 4 -13.76 -5.93 -21.86
N PHE A 5 -13.80 -6.42 -20.64
CA PHE A 5 -13.12 -5.86 -19.49
C PHE A 5 -12.63 -6.92 -18.52
N LEU A 6 -11.62 -6.54 -17.72
CA LEU A 6 -11.17 -7.27 -16.54
C LEU A 6 -11.34 -6.36 -15.32
N LYS A 7 -11.76 -6.94 -14.21
CA LYS A 7 -11.85 -6.26 -12.91
C LYS A 7 -10.90 -6.94 -11.95
N TYR A 8 -10.04 -6.14 -11.33
CA TYR A 8 -9.08 -6.62 -10.33
C TYR A 8 -9.36 -6.01 -8.97
N THR A 9 -8.91 -6.73 -7.95
CA THR A 9 -8.98 -6.29 -6.55
C THR A 9 -7.60 -6.36 -5.92
N CYS A 10 -7.22 -5.30 -5.20
CA CYS A 10 -6.03 -5.20 -4.38
C CYS A 10 -6.40 -4.49 -3.08
N CYS A 11 -6.11 -5.10 -1.92
CA CYS A 11 -6.42 -4.52 -0.61
C CYS A 11 -7.87 -4.00 -0.48
N GLN A 12 -8.85 -4.82 -0.89
CA GLN A 12 -10.29 -4.51 -0.92
C GLN A 12 -10.71 -3.37 -1.88
N ARG A 13 -9.77 -2.77 -2.60
CA ARG A 13 -10.06 -1.78 -3.63
C ARG A 13 -10.17 -2.45 -4.99
N ASP A 14 -11.16 -2.05 -5.78
CA ASP A 14 -11.45 -2.68 -7.06
C ASP A 14 -11.44 -1.68 -8.22
N PHE A 15 -10.78 -2.08 -9.32
CA PHE A 15 -10.67 -1.24 -10.51
C PHE A 15 -10.97 -2.04 -11.77
N LEU A 16 -11.56 -1.34 -12.77
CA LEU A 16 -11.87 -1.87 -14.08
C LEU A 16 -10.78 -1.51 -15.10
N CYS A 17 -10.39 -2.50 -15.88
CA CYS A 17 -9.42 -2.36 -16.98
C CYS A 17 -10.09 -2.81 -18.29
N PRO A 18 -10.41 -1.91 -19.23
CA PRO A 18 -10.91 -2.29 -20.54
C PRO A 18 -9.84 -3.04 -21.35
N CYS A 19 -10.25 -4.13 -22.01
CA CYS A 19 -9.37 -4.91 -22.90
C CYS A 19 -9.32 -4.36 -24.33
N SER A 20 -10.14 -3.35 -24.65
CA SER A 20 -10.22 -2.74 -25.96
C SER A 20 -10.49 -1.24 -25.83
N ARG A 21 -10.37 -0.51 -26.97
CA ARG A 21 -10.64 0.92 -27.02
C ARG A 21 -12.08 1.21 -26.60
N LEU A 22 -12.24 2.23 -25.74
CA LEU A 22 -13.56 2.71 -25.33
C LEU A 22 -14.34 3.27 -26.53
N PRO A 23 -15.66 2.97 -26.63
CA PRO A 23 -16.52 3.52 -27.69
C PRO A 23 -17.02 4.95 -27.40
N CYS A 24 -16.75 5.47 -26.22
CA CYS A 24 -17.18 6.80 -25.76
C CYS A 24 -16.05 7.48 -24.96
N PRO A 25 -16.18 8.79 -24.62
CA PRO A 25 -15.20 9.46 -23.79
C PRO A 25 -14.96 8.74 -22.46
N PRO A 26 -13.69 8.72 -21.95
CA PRO A 26 -13.33 8.04 -20.71
C PRO A 26 -14.21 8.41 -19.50
N ALA A 27 -14.54 9.70 -19.37
CA ALA A 27 -15.40 10.19 -18.29
C ALA A 27 -16.81 9.55 -18.32
N ASP A 28 -17.40 9.40 -19.51
CA ASP A 28 -18.72 8.81 -19.67
C ASP A 28 -18.67 7.29 -19.46
N ALA A 29 -17.60 6.64 -19.91
CA ALA A 29 -17.35 5.22 -19.66
C ALA A 29 -17.22 4.94 -18.16
N ALA A 30 -16.43 5.76 -17.44
CA ALA A 30 -16.24 5.61 -16.00
C ALA A 30 -17.59 5.72 -15.25
N LYS A 31 -18.42 6.73 -15.57
CA LYS A 31 -19.75 6.88 -14.96
C LYS A 31 -20.66 5.68 -15.16
N LYS A 32 -20.65 5.08 -16.36
CA LYS A 32 -21.47 3.92 -16.68
C LYS A 32 -20.94 2.62 -16.07
N LEU A 33 -19.63 2.39 -16.23
CA LEU A 33 -19.02 1.12 -15.86
C LEU A 33 -18.81 1.01 -14.34
N CYS A 34 -18.39 2.10 -13.67
CA CYS A 34 -18.05 2.08 -12.25
C CYS A 34 -19.25 2.25 -11.33
N ASP A 35 -20.44 2.59 -11.85
CA ASP A 35 -21.66 2.66 -11.03
C ASP A 35 -22.00 1.27 -10.44
N ARG A 36 -22.09 1.20 -9.11
CA ARG A 36 -22.34 -0.07 -8.40
C ARG A 36 -23.79 -0.54 -8.46
N LYS A 37 -24.73 0.29 -8.96
CA LYS A 37 -26.16 -0.04 -9.07
C LYS A 37 -26.55 -0.45 -10.48
N SER A 38 -26.04 0.26 -11.48
CA SER A 38 -26.45 0.11 -12.88
C SER A 38 -25.33 -0.39 -13.80
N GLY A 39 -24.09 -0.32 -13.35
CA GLY A 39 -22.91 -0.78 -14.07
C GLY A 39 -22.31 -2.06 -13.50
N ILE A 40 -21.02 -2.27 -13.78
CA ILE A 40 -20.22 -3.38 -13.21
C ILE A 40 -19.89 -3.07 -11.75
N GLY A 41 -19.71 -1.79 -11.43
CA GLY A 41 -19.32 -1.29 -10.12
C GLY A 41 -17.82 -1.43 -9.86
N ALA A 42 -17.15 -0.32 -9.61
CA ALA A 42 -15.75 -0.30 -9.21
C ALA A 42 -15.42 1.06 -8.57
N GLU A 43 -14.26 1.15 -7.92
CA GLU A 43 -13.72 2.42 -7.41
C GLU A 43 -13.16 3.30 -8.51
N GLY A 44 -12.80 2.73 -9.66
CA GLY A 44 -12.34 3.50 -10.80
C GLY A 44 -12.13 2.68 -12.06
N LEU A 45 -11.93 3.41 -13.16
CA LEU A 45 -11.60 2.89 -14.48
C LEU A 45 -10.14 3.23 -14.77
N LEU A 46 -9.34 2.23 -15.15
CA LEU A 46 -7.93 2.38 -15.49
C LEU A 46 -7.75 2.33 -17.01
N LEU A 47 -7.06 3.30 -17.54
CA LEU A 47 -6.72 3.38 -18.96
C LEU A 47 -5.22 3.44 -19.14
N PHE A 48 -4.73 2.84 -20.23
CA PHE A 48 -3.31 2.72 -20.53
C PHE A 48 -3.01 3.38 -21.88
N SER A 49 -1.87 4.05 -21.97
CA SER A 49 -1.38 4.68 -23.19
C SER A 49 0.11 4.39 -23.38
N GLU A 50 0.51 4.01 -24.60
CA GLU A 50 1.91 3.76 -24.97
C GLU A 50 2.61 5.04 -25.46
N ASN A 51 1.93 6.19 -25.45
CA ASN A 51 2.45 7.47 -25.98
C ASN A 51 3.33 8.24 -24.98
N ASP A 52 3.65 7.64 -23.82
CA ASP A 52 4.52 8.27 -22.83
C ASP A 52 6.00 8.02 -23.18
N PRO A 53 6.87 9.05 -23.19
CA PRO A 53 8.31 8.88 -23.39
C PRO A 53 8.99 7.92 -22.39
N GLN A 54 8.34 7.68 -21.25
CA GLN A 54 8.80 6.78 -20.21
C GLN A 54 8.23 5.35 -20.34
N GLY A 55 7.48 5.06 -21.40
CA GLY A 55 6.86 3.76 -21.66
C GLY A 55 5.34 3.80 -21.58
N ILE A 56 4.72 2.90 -20.82
CA ILE A 56 3.27 2.84 -20.65
C ILE A 56 2.85 3.77 -19.52
N SER A 57 1.85 4.61 -19.79
CA SER A 57 1.22 5.46 -18.78
C SER A 57 -0.16 4.96 -18.39
N LEU A 58 -0.49 5.11 -17.11
CA LEU A 58 -1.77 4.83 -16.49
C LEU A 58 -2.52 6.12 -16.19
N THR A 59 -3.80 6.15 -16.53
CA THR A 59 -4.74 7.21 -16.15
C THR A 59 -5.89 6.58 -15.38
N CYS A 60 -6.26 7.16 -14.23
CA CYS A 60 -7.35 6.72 -13.38
C CYS A 60 -8.54 7.68 -13.46
N TYR A 61 -9.75 7.13 -13.65
CA TYR A 61 -11.01 7.87 -13.62
C TYR A 61 -11.88 7.35 -12.48
N ALA A 62 -12.36 8.26 -11.64
CA ALA A 62 -13.32 7.96 -10.57
C ALA A 62 -14.72 7.67 -11.15
N PRO A 63 -15.65 7.10 -10.35
CA PRO A 63 -17.02 6.78 -10.79
C PRO A 63 -17.84 7.99 -11.20
N ASP A 64 -17.48 9.20 -10.78
CA ASP A 64 -18.11 10.45 -11.22
C ASP A 64 -17.61 10.94 -12.60
N GLY A 65 -16.65 10.23 -13.20
CA GLY A 65 -16.01 10.55 -14.47
C GLY A 65 -14.86 11.55 -14.37
N CYS A 66 -14.50 12.01 -13.19
CA CYS A 66 -13.32 12.86 -13.00
C CYS A 66 -12.03 12.04 -13.11
N GLN A 67 -11.05 12.57 -13.80
CA GLN A 67 -9.69 12.05 -13.72
C GLN A 67 -9.13 12.35 -12.33
N THR A 68 -8.55 11.35 -11.68
CA THR A 68 -7.99 11.43 -10.33
C THR A 68 -6.57 10.90 -10.30
N PRO A 69 -5.74 11.31 -9.34
CA PRO A 69 -4.47 10.65 -9.10
C PRO A 69 -4.67 9.15 -8.89
N ALA A 70 -3.79 8.36 -9.50
CA ALA A 70 -3.87 6.90 -9.40
C ALA A 70 -3.41 6.46 -8.00
N PRO A 71 -4.28 5.86 -7.19
CA PRO A 71 -3.85 5.30 -5.91
C PRO A 71 -2.89 4.12 -6.14
N ARG A 72 -2.11 3.79 -5.13
CA ARG A 72 -1.11 2.70 -5.21
C ARG A 72 -1.70 1.40 -5.72
N GLU A 73 -2.88 1.01 -5.23
CA GLU A 73 -3.57 -0.21 -5.63
C GLU A 73 -3.92 -0.21 -7.13
N ALA A 74 -4.29 0.93 -7.68
CA ALA A 74 -4.55 1.08 -9.11
C ALA A 74 -3.28 0.86 -9.95
N ILE A 75 -2.13 1.35 -9.49
CA ILE A 75 -0.83 1.16 -10.15
C ILE A 75 -0.45 -0.34 -10.15
N LEU A 76 -0.63 -1.03 -9.02
CA LEU A 76 -0.34 -2.46 -8.90
C LEU A 76 -1.30 -3.30 -9.75
N ILE A 77 -2.59 -2.96 -9.75
CA ILE A 77 -3.59 -3.59 -10.61
C ILE A 77 -3.23 -3.38 -12.09
N GLY A 78 -2.84 -2.16 -12.45
CA GLY A 78 -2.39 -1.85 -13.80
C GLY A 78 -1.21 -2.72 -14.25
N ALA A 79 -0.24 -2.93 -13.38
CA ALA A 79 0.90 -3.78 -13.67
C ALA A 79 0.50 -5.23 -13.96
N LYS A 80 -0.36 -5.80 -13.10
CA LYS A 80 -0.86 -7.16 -13.31
C LYS A 80 -1.70 -7.27 -14.58
N PHE A 81 -2.60 -6.32 -14.84
CA PHE A 81 -3.43 -6.28 -16.05
C PHE A 81 -2.57 -6.30 -17.33
N LEU A 82 -1.52 -5.47 -17.40
CA LEU A 82 -0.64 -5.41 -18.55
C LEU A 82 0.11 -6.73 -18.79
N TYR A 83 0.47 -7.43 -17.72
CA TYR A 83 1.09 -8.75 -17.80
C TYR A 83 0.10 -9.84 -18.21
N ASP A 84 -1.07 -9.91 -17.56
CA ASP A 84 -2.10 -10.93 -17.82
C ASP A 84 -2.69 -10.82 -19.23
N THR A 85 -2.69 -9.62 -19.82
CA THR A 85 -3.13 -9.38 -21.20
C THR A 85 -1.99 -9.45 -22.23
N ALA A 86 -0.79 -9.85 -21.80
CA ALA A 86 0.42 -9.98 -22.63
C ALA A 86 0.82 -8.67 -23.36
N VAL A 87 0.39 -7.51 -22.87
CA VAL A 87 0.91 -6.22 -23.33
C VAL A 87 2.36 -6.06 -22.91
N ILE A 88 2.71 -6.57 -21.71
CA ILE A 88 4.07 -6.68 -21.20
C ILE A 88 4.37 -8.14 -20.89
N ASN A 89 5.55 -8.61 -21.32
CA ASN A 89 6.05 -9.97 -21.03
C ASN A 89 7.22 -9.96 -20.02
N LEU A 90 7.51 -8.82 -19.42
CA LEU A 90 8.58 -8.64 -18.44
C LEU A 90 7.99 -8.66 -17.04
N THR A 91 8.69 -9.28 -16.10
CA THR A 91 8.34 -9.25 -14.69
C THR A 91 8.84 -7.98 -13.97
N GLU A 92 9.83 -7.29 -14.56
CA GLU A 92 10.30 -5.97 -14.08
C GLU A 92 10.10 -4.92 -15.16
N PHE A 93 9.41 -3.85 -14.83
CA PHE A 93 9.19 -2.72 -15.73
C PHE A 93 8.80 -1.45 -14.96
N CYS A 94 8.72 -0.33 -15.70
CA CYS A 94 8.22 0.93 -15.17
C CYS A 94 6.82 1.21 -15.75
N LEU A 95 5.91 1.61 -14.89
CA LEU A 95 4.59 2.14 -15.24
C LEU A 95 4.53 3.60 -14.81
N SER A 96 4.24 4.51 -15.73
CA SER A 96 4.08 5.92 -15.40
C SER A 96 2.66 6.16 -14.89
N ALA A 97 2.51 6.85 -13.77
CA ALA A 97 1.22 7.32 -13.27
C ALA A 97 1.39 8.72 -12.72
N ASP A 98 0.47 9.64 -13.10
CA ASP A 98 0.50 11.04 -12.68
C ASP A 98 1.84 11.75 -12.97
N GLY A 99 2.48 11.37 -14.09
CA GLY A 99 3.79 11.89 -14.51
C GLY A 99 4.99 11.34 -13.72
N ASN A 100 4.79 10.37 -12.84
CA ASN A 100 5.85 9.74 -12.05
C ASN A 100 6.06 8.29 -12.49
N PRO A 101 7.32 7.85 -12.71
CA PRO A 101 7.63 6.46 -13.00
C PRO A 101 7.60 5.62 -11.71
N HIS A 102 6.91 4.49 -11.77
CA HIS A 102 6.86 3.48 -10.72
C HIS A 102 7.56 2.22 -11.21
N ARG A 103 8.68 1.87 -10.58
CA ARG A 103 9.37 0.60 -10.84
C ARG A 103 8.65 -0.52 -10.09
N LEU A 104 8.20 -1.52 -10.84
CA LEU A 104 7.36 -2.61 -10.35
C LEU A 104 8.02 -3.95 -10.67
N HIS A 105 7.83 -4.92 -9.78
CA HIS A 105 8.21 -6.30 -9.99
C HIS A 105 6.99 -7.20 -9.78
N LEU A 106 6.70 -8.06 -10.78
CA LEU A 106 5.61 -9.03 -10.71
C LEU A 106 6.11 -10.31 -10.06
N GLU A 107 5.44 -10.71 -9.00
CA GLU A 107 5.65 -12.01 -8.38
C GLU A 107 4.85 -13.08 -9.13
N THR A 108 5.55 -14.03 -9.74
CA THR A 108 4.92 -15.07 -10.56
C THR A 108 5.03 -16.46 -9.93
N ARG A 109 4.03 -17.27 -10.14
CA ARG A 109 4.01 -18.68 -9.78
C ARG A 109 3.39 -19.49 -10.92
N GLY A 110 4.14 -20.43 -11.49
CA GLY A 110 3.66 -21.20 -12.62
C GLY A 110 3.38 -20.38 -13.90
N GLY A 111 3.99 -19.20 -14.05
CA GLY A 111 3.76 -18.30 -15.18
C GLY A 111 2.61 -17.31 -14.97
N GLU A 112 1.86 -17.40 -13.88
CA GLU A 112 0.79 -16.47 -13.50
C GLU A 112 1.28 -15.47 -12.46
N ALA A 113 0.99 -14.19 -12.65
CA ALA A 113 1.28 -13.17 -11.65
C ALA A 113 0.26 -13.23 -10.51
N TRP A 114 0.72 -13.38 -9.26
CA TRP A 114 -0.15 -13.38 -8.09
C TRP A 114 -0.05 -12.09 -7.27
N GLY A 115 1.07 -11.38 -7.37
CA GLY A 115 1.30 -10.17 -6.62
C GLY A 115 2.23 -9.22 -7.34
N VAL A 116 2.29 -8.00 -6.85
CA VAL A 116 3.16 -6.95 -7.38
C VAL A 116 3.96 -6.35 -6.24
N THR A 117 5.26 -6.28 -6.42
CA THR A 117 6.21 -5.67 -5.48
C THR A 117 6.50 -4.24 -5.90
N LEU A 118 6.36 -3.34 -4.94
CA LEU A 118 6.66 -1.92 -5.04
C LEU A 118 7.87 -1.58 -4.17
N ASP A 119 8.75 -0.74 -4.69
CA ASP A 119 9.85 -0.13 -3.96
C ASP A 119 9.36 1.15 -3.27
N LEU A 120 9.31 1.17 -1.95
CA LEU A 120 8.90 2.32 -1.14
C LEU A 120 10.07 3.22 -0.71
N GLY A 121 11.30 2.86 -1.12
CA GLY A 121 12.49 3.61 -0.72
C GLY A 121 12.85 3.39 0.74
N TYR A 122 13.13 4.47 1.46
CA TYR A 122 13.68 4.44 2.82
C TYR A 122 12.72 5.04 3.84
N PRO A 123 12.58 4.44 5.04
CA PRO A 123 11.81 5.02 6.12
C PRO A 123 12.55 6.22 6.73
N ARG A 124 11.80 7.10 7.34
CA ARG A 124 12.32 8.19 8.17
C ARG A 124 12.30 7.75 9.62
N MET A 125 13.43 7.89 10.32
CA MET A 125 13.62 7.32 11.65
C MET A 125 13.82 8.37 12.74
N ASP A 126 14.05 9.64 12.37
CA ASP A 126 14.25 10.72 13.33
C ASP A 126 12.90 11.30 13.80
N ALA A 127 12.62 11.19 15.10
CA ALA A 127 11.40 11.72 15.69
C ALA A 127 11.27 13.24 15.55
N GLY A 128 12.37 13.97 15.48
CA GLY A 128 12.39 15.42 15.30
C GLY A 128 11.80 15.92 13.98
N ILE A 129 11.58 15.01 13.00
CA ILE A 129 10.89 15.35 11.76
C ILE A 129 9.41 15.69 12.03
N TRP A 130 8.78 15.03 13.02
CA TRP A 130 7.35 15.14 13.30
C TRP A 130 6.99 15.67 14.68
N SER A 131 7.97 15.75 15.61
CA SER A 131 7.73 16.14 16.99
C SER A 131 8.70 17.25 17.41
N SER A 132 8.21 18.26 18.11
CA SER A 132 9.05 19.29 18.74
C SER A 132 9.57 18.88 20.13
N THR A 133 8.98 17.84 20.72
CA THR A 133 9.31 17.37 22.09
C THR A 133 10.20 16.12 22.08
N ARG A 134 10.30 15.44 20.94
CA ARG A 134 11.16 14.27 20.73
C ARG A 134 12.08 14.49 19.55
N ALA A 135 13.31 14.02 19.66
CA ALA A 135 14.30 14.08 18.61
C ALA A 135 15.14 12.79 18.57
N GLY A 136 15.76 12.56 17.43
CA GLY A 136 16.62 11.40 17.21
C GLY A 136 15.87 10.08 17.03
N LEU A 137 16.63 9.00 17.04
CA LEU A 137 16.12 7.66 16.80
C LEU A 137 15.37 7.11 18.02
N LEU A 138 14.07 6.87 17.88
CA LEU A 138 13.29 6.13 18.86
C LEU A 138 13.26 4.65 18.48
N ARG A 139 14.26 3.91 18.96
CA ARG A 139 14.39 2.47 18.73
C ARG A 139 14.41 1.75 20.07
N HIS A 140 13.40 0.92 20.31
CA HIS A 140 13.30 0.07 21.50
C HIS A 140 13.44 0.86 22.83
N GLN A 141 12.96 2.11 22.85
CA GLN A 141 13.03 2.99 24.02
C GLN A 141 12.05 2.55 25.10
N PRO A 142 12.45 2.57 26.41
CA PRO A 142 11.51 2.28 27.49
C PRO A 142 10.29 3.19 27.47
N TYR A 143 9.08 2.63 27.62
CA TYR A 143 7.82 3.39 27.65
C TYR A 143 6.77 2.77 28.59
N PRO A 144 6.09 3.56 29.45
CA PRO A 144 6.48 4.93 29.83
C PRO A 144 7.84 4.95 30.54
N ARG A 145 8.49 6.10 30.62
CA ARG A 145 9.88 6.19 31.14
C ARG A 145 10.01 5.76 32.60
N GLU A 146 9.00 6.11 33.44
CA GLU A 146 9.05 5.88 34.89
C GLU A 146 8.77 4.44 35.31
N ASN A 147 7.92 3.74 34.54
CA ASN A 147 7.60 2.33 34.80
C ASN A 147 7.45 1.58 33.48
N PRO A 148 8.54 1.25 32.79
CA PRO A 148 8.51 0.72 31.44
C PRO A 148 7.98 -0.69 31.39
N ARG A 149 6.78 -0.87 30.85
CA ARG A 149 6.18 -2.15 30.48
C ARG A 149 6.30 -2.43 28.99
N HIS A 150 6.56 -1.39 28.20
CA HIS A 150 6.67 -1.46 26.76
C HIS A 150 8.01 -0.92 26.28
N ARG A 151 8.31 -1.21 25.03
CA ARG A 151 9.39 -0.61 24.25
C ARG A 151 8.78 0.13 23.08
N LEU A 152 9.14 1.40 22.91
CA LEU A 152 8.66 2.27 21.86
C LEU A 152 9.67 2.30 20.71
N THR A 153 9.17 2.06 19.50
CA THR A 153 9.92 2.23 18.25
C THR A 153 9.13 3.10 17.30
N LEU A 154 9.78 4.11 16.70
CA LEU A 154 9.19 4.97 15.68
C LEU A 154 9.77 4.61 14.32
N VAL A 155 8.89 4.43 13.35
CA VAL A 155 9.23 4.32 11.93
C VAL A 155 8.23 5.19 11.16
N GLY A 156 8.70 6.06 10.27
CA GLY A 156 7.84 6.93 9.50
C GLY A 156 8.08 6.85 8.00
N PHE A 157 7.07 7.26 7.27
CA PHE A 157 7.10 7.54 5.83
C PHE A 157 6.60 8.98 5.63
N ASP A 158 5.36 9.15 5.21
CA ASP A 158 4.70 10.46 5.17
C ASP A 158 4.20 10.88 6.55
N THR A 159 3.80 9.90 7.37
CA THR A 159 3.39 10.04 8.77
C THR A 159 4.18 9.10 9.66
N PRO A 160 4.33 9.42 10.98
CA PRO A 160 5.01 8.54 11.92
C PRO A 160 4.09 7.42 12.43
N TYR A 161 4.68 6.23 12.56
CA TYR A 161 4.08 5.04 13.15
C TYR A 161 4.85 4.69 14.43
N LEU A 162 4.12 4.57 15.53
CA LEU A 162 4.65 4.33 16.88
C LEU A 162 4.28 2.91 17.30
N PHE A 163 5.26 2.04 17.42
CA PHE A 163 5.05 0.64 17.82
C PHE A 163 5.47 0.43 19.26
N LEU A 164 4.55 -0.14 20.02
CA LEU A 164 4.74 -0.56 21.38
C LEU A 164 4.84 -2.08 21.41
N THR A 165 5.97 -2.61 21.92
CA THR A 165 6.21 -4.04 22.09
C THR A 165 6.40 -4.35 23.57
N GLY A 166 6.02 -5.54 24.05
CA GLY A 166 6.17 -5.99 25.44
C GLY A 166 4.85 -6.47 26.02
N ASP A 167 4.23 -5.70 26.91
CA ASP A 167 2.96 -6.05 27.53
C ASP A 167 1.81 -5.95 26.52
N ASP A 168 0.86 -6.90 26.55
CA ASP A 168 -0.34 -6.90 25.70
C ASP A 168 -1.38 -5.86 26.12
N THR A 169 -1.25 -5.31 27.33
CA THR A 169 -2.13 -4.27 27.86
C THR A 169 -1.71 -2.92 27.34
N PRO A 170 -2.58 -2.18 26.63
CA PRO A 170 -2.25 -0.83 26.15
C PRO A 170 -1.85 0.10 27.29
N PRO A 171 -0.82 0.94 27.14
CA PRO A 171 -0.52 1.97 28.13
C PRO A 171 -1.63 3.01 28.19
N ALA A 172 -1.93 3.49 29.40
CA ALA A 172 -3.02 4.45 29.62
C ALA A 172 -2.79 5.82 28.97
N ASP A 173 -1.54 6.15 28.68
CA ASP A 173 -1.09 7.45 28.17
C ASP A 173 -0.85 7.51 26.64
N VAL A 174 -1.37 6.53 25.87
CA VAL A 174 -1.24 6.50 24.40
C VAL A 174 -1.74 7.79 23.73
N ALA A 175 -2.83 8.38 24.24
CA ALA A 175 -3.37 9.63 23.72
C ALA A 175 -2.36 10.79 23.89
N SER A 176 -1.67 10.84 25.04
CA SER A 176 -0.60 11.81 25.28
C SER A 176 0.59 11.59 24.35
N LEU A 177 0.96 10.33 24.12
CA LEU A 177 2.03 9.98 23.18
C LEU A 177 1.75 10.48 21.77
N ILE A 178 0.53 10.23 21.24
CA ILE A 178 0.13 10.75 19.91
C ILE A 178 0.09 12.27 19.88
N GLY A 179 -0.34 12.92 20.95
CA GLY A 179 -0.38 14.38 21.08
C GLY A 179 0.98 15.07 20.92
N GLU A 180 2.09 14.34 21.05
CA GLU A 180 3.44 14.84 20.78
C GLU A 180 3.77 14.98 19.29
N PHE A 181 2.88 14.53 18.40
CA PHE A 181 3.04 14.53 16.93
C PHE A 181 1.93 15.36 16.27
N PRO A 182 2.07 16.68 16.19
CA PRO A 182 0.99 17.59 15.75
C PRO A 182 0.53 17.38 14.30
N ALA A 183 1.37 16.83 13.45
CA ALA A 183 1.01 16.50 12.06
C ALA A 183 0.21 15.18 11.94
N GLY A 184 -0.07 14.50 13.04
CA GLY A 184 -0.71 13.20 13.11
C GLY A 184 0.30 12.06 13.33
N ALA A 185 -0.20 10.97 13.92
CA ALA A 185 0.56 9.74 14.14
C ALA A 185 -0.38 8.55 14.30
N THR A 186 0.14 7.35 14.07
CA THR A 186 -0.54 6.09 14.35
C THR A 186 0.24 5.32 15.41
N ALA A 187 -0.41 4.95 16.52
CA ALA A 187 0.16 4.08 17.54
C ALA A 187 -0.47 2.69 17.50
N ALA A 188 0.37 1.66 17.57
CA ALA A 188 -0.06 0.26 17.56
C ALA A 188 0.73 -0.58 18.55
N LEU A 189 0.08 -1.57 19.16
CA LEU A 189 0.77 -2.70 19.79
C LEU A 189 1.23 -3.67 18.72
N LEU A 190 2.43 -4.22 18.92
CA LEU A 190 3.04 -5.16 18.01
C LEU A 190 3.68 -6.31 18.79
N ASP A 191 3.24 -7.53 18.53
CA ASP A 191 3.97 -8.73 18.94
C ASP A 191 5.05 -9.04 17.88
N PRO A 192 6.33 -8.88 18.21
CA PRO A 192 7.41 -9.09 17.24
C PRO A 192 7.59 -10.55 16.84
N LYS A 193 7.00 -11.50 17.62
CA LYS A 193 7.09 -12.94 17.37
C LYS A 193 5.92 -13.50 16.56
N ALA A 194 4.84 -12.71 16.41
CA ALA A 194 3.68 -13.12 15.63
C ALA A 194 4.05 -13.37 14.15
N ASP A 195 3.45 -14.39 13.56
CA ASP A 195 3.57 -14.71 12.15
C ASP A 195 2.21 -15.16 11.60
N PRO A 196 1.52 -14.35 10.82
CA PRO A 196 1.90 -13.00 10.34
C PRO A 196 1.94 -11.94 11.46
N LEU A 197 2.74 -10.90 11.25
CA LEU A 197 2.68 -9.70 12.10
C LEU A 197 1.29 -9.07 12.00
N SER A 198 0.70 -8.73 13.14
CA SER A 198 -0.64 -8.12 13.20
C SER A 198 -0.61 -6.90 14.11
N PRO A 199 -0.25 -5.71 13.60
CA PRO A 199 -0.27 -4.48 14.39
C PRO A 199 -1.68 -4.18 14.89
N ARG A 200 -1.88 -4.13 16.21
CA ARG A 200 -3.15 -3.77 16.84
C ARG A 200 -3.18 -2.26 17.07
N LEU A 201 -3.99 -1.56 16.30
CA LEU A 201 -4.14 -0.11 16.42
C LEU A 201 -4.65 0.27 17.81
N LEU A 202 -4.00 1.23 18.44
CA LEU A 202 -4.38 1.79 19.74
C LEU A 202 -4.98 3.16 19.61
N ALA A 203 -4.36 4.01 18.80
CA ALA A 203 -4.84 5.35 18.55
C ALA A 203 -4.30 5.85 17.19
N VAL A 204 -5.10 6.68 16.53
CA VAL A 204 -4.81 7.29 15.24
C VAL A 204 -5.15 8.76 15.30
N SER A 205 -4.24 9.61 14.84
CA SER A 205 -4.48 11.02 14.56
C SER A 205 -4.13 11.27 13.09
N GLY A 206 -5.13 11.66 12.30
CA GLY A 206 -5.03 11.79 10.86
C GLY A 206 -5.40 10.51 10.10
N GLU A 207 -5.00 10.43 8.84
CA GLU A 207 -5.22 9.26 7.99
C GLU A 207 -4.11 8.20 8.20
N THR A 208 -4.49 6.93 8.15
CA THR A 208 -3.55 5.80 8.22
C THR A 208 -3.44 5.14 6.86
N ASP A 209 -2.27 5.20 6.25
CA ASP A 209 -1.94 4.35 5.10
C ASP A 209 -1.56 2.93 5.61
N PHE A 210 -2.40 1.95 5.34
CA PHE A 210 -2.20 0.58 5.79
C PHE A 210 -0.96 -0.09 5.17
N THR A 211 -0.55 0.31 3.97
CA THR A 211 0.68 -0.20 3.37
C THR A 211 1.92 0.37 4.08
N HIS A 212 1.91 1.66 4.40
CA HIS A 212 2.96 2.26 5.21
C HIS A 212 2.98 1.70 6.63
N LEU A 213 1.82 1.45 7.26
CA LEU A 213 1.71 0.80 8.56
C LEU A 213 2.36 -0.59 8.55
N ALA A 214 2.07 -1.42 7.53
CA ALA A 214 2.67 -2.74 7.39
C ALA A 214 4.19 -2.66 7.23
N CYS A 215 4.67 -1.77 6.36
CA CYS A 215 6.10 -1.56 6.14
C CYS A 215 6.81 -1.02 7.39
N ALA A 216 6.17 -0.11 8.11
CA ALA A 216 6.70 0.42 9.35
C ALA A 216 6.76 -0.67 10.46
N ALA A 217 5.73 -1.53 10.58
CA ALA A 217 5.72 -2.64 11.53
C ALA A 217 6.84 -3.65 11.25
N ALA A 218 6.99 -4.08 9.99
CA ALA A 218 8.07 -4.97 9.58
C ALA A 218 9.45 -4.35 9.83
N THR A 219 9.61 -3.05 9.52
CA THR A 219 10.85 -2.31 9.79
C THR A 219 11.14 -2.26 11.28
N ALA A 220 10.14 -1.95 12.13
CA ALA A 220 10.30 -1.84 13.57
C ALA A 220 10.86 -3.13 14.18
N VAL A 221 10.30 -4.29 13.84
CA VAL A 221 10.79 -5.58 14.37
C VAL A 221 12.17 -5.95 13.82
N THR A 222 12.44 -5.65 12.56
CA THR A 222 13.74 -5.95 11.92
C THR A 222 14.86 -5.12 12.52
N ILE A 223 14.69 -3.80 12.67
CA ILE A 223 15.73 -2.95 13.26
C ILE A 223 15.96 -3.21 14.74
N CYS A 224 14.94 -3.75 15.45
CA CYS A 224 15.09 -4.16 16.84
C CYS A 224 15.78 -5.54 17.00
N GLY A 225 16.06 -6.23 15.90
CA GLY A 225 16.74 -7.53 15.91
C GLY A 225 15.83 -8.72 16.22
N GLU A 226 14.50 -8.52 16.10
CA GLU A 226 13.51 -9.59 16.32
C GLU A 226 13.25 -10.41 15.04
N ARG A 227 13.60 -9.85 13.88
CA ARG A 227 13.49 -10.47 12.54
C ARG A 227 14.72 -10.15 11.70
N ASP A 228 15.02 -11.02 10.75
CA ASP A 228 16.18 -10.90 9.88
C ASP A 228 15.93 -9.94 8.71
N PHE A 229 16.99 -9.21 8.32
CA PHE A 229 16.98 -8.42 7.10
C PHE A 229 16.94 -9.31 5.84
N GLY A 230 16.29 -8.83 4.78
CA GLY A 230 16.19 -9.51 3.50
C GLY A 230 15.18 -10.66 3.45
N VAL A 231 14.55 -10.99 4.57
CA VAL A 231 13.51 -12.03 4.65
C VAL A 231 12.13 -11.38 4.53
N PRO A 232 11.26 -11.83 3.60
CA PRO A 232 9.89 -11.33 3.51
C PRO A 232 9.09 -11.64 4.78
N LEU A 233 8.49 -10.63 5.37
CA LEU A 233 7.63 -10.74 6.54
C LEU A 233 6.16 -10.55 6.12
N ALA A 234 5.32 -11.49 6.47
CA ALA A 234 3.88 -11.35 6.29
C ALA A 234 3.33 -10.40 7.36
N VAL A 235 2.59 -9.38 6.92
CA VAL A 235 1.87 -8.45 7.80
C VAL A 235 0.40 -8.50 7.45
N SER A 236 -0.44 -8.89 8.40
CA SER A 236 -1.89 -9.01 8.25
C SER A 236 -2.58 -7.78 8.79
N LEU A 237 -3.40 -7.15 7.95
CA LEU A 237 -4.21 -5.98 8.29
C LEU A 237 -5.68 -6.25 7.89
N SER A 238 -6.58 -5.37 8.32
CA SER A 238 -8.03 -5.55 8.09
C SER A 238 -8.43 -5.57 6.61
N ASP A 239 -7.63 -4.94 5.74
CA ASP A 239 -7.86 -4.85 4.29
C ASP A 239 -7.03 -5.87 3.47
N GLY A 240 -6.25 -6.74 4.12
CA GLY A 240 -5.50 -7.81 3.47
C GLY A 240 -4.05 -7.94 3.95
N ASN A 241 -3.36 -8.93 3.41
CA ASN A 241 -1.98 -9.22 3.73
C ASN A 241 -1.01 -8.44 2.83
N ARG A 242 0.14 -8.08 3.41
CA ARG A 242 1.30 -7.53 2.72
C ARG A 242 2.52 -8.37 3.06
N TYR A 243 3.42 -8.51 2.10
CA TYR A 243 4.71 -9.16 2.32
C TYR A 243 5.78 -8.10 2.22
N VAL A 244 6.44 -7.82 3.33
CA VAL A 244 7.41 -6.71 3.43
C VAL A 244 8.81 -7.25 3.56
N THR A 245 9.71 -6.77 2.72
CA THR A 245 11.14 -7.06 2.80
C THR A 245 11.89 -5.80 3.16
N VAL A 246 12.62 -5.84 4.29
CA VAL A 246 13.50 -4.76 4.74
C VAL A 246 14.93 -5.18 4.46
N THR A 247 15.63 -4.46 3.60
CA THR A 247 17.03 -4.77 3.28
C THR A 247 17.98 -4.30 4.37
N PRO A 248 19.22 -4.82 4.44
CA PRO A 248 20.26 -4.29 5.36
C PRO A 248 20.55 -2.80 5.21
N ALA A 249 20.30 -2.24 4.01
CA ALA A 249 20.41 -0.80 3.75
C ALA A 249 19.15 -0.02 4.14
N LEU A 250 18.17 -0.65 4.80
CA LEU A 250 16.86 -0.08 5.15
C LEU A 250 16.00 0.34 3.95
N ARG A 251 16.25 -0.19 2.75
CA ARG A 251 15.34 -0.04 1.63
C ARG A 251 14.19 -1.03 1.78
N ILE A 252 12.97 -0.58 1.53
CA ILE A 252 11.75 -1.32 1.82
C ILE A 252 11.04 -1.66 0.54
N TYR A 253 10.74 -2.95 0.38
CA TYR A 253 9.92 -3.49 -0.68
C TYR A 253 8.65 -4.08 -0.08
N VAL A 254 7.51 -3.82 -0.70
CA VAL A 254 6.24 -4.40 -0.29
C VAL A 254 5.56 -5.09 -1.47
N THR A 255 5.20 -6.35 -1.27
CA THR A 255 4.41 -7.13 -2.22
C THR A 255 2.96 -7.17 -1.76
N LEU A 256 2.06 -6.80 -2.65
CA LEU A 256 0.62 -6.88 -2.45
C LEU A 256 0.02 -7.89 -3.42
N GLU A 257 -0.92 -8.68 -2.92
CA GLU A 257 -1.69 -9.61 -3.74
C GLU A 257 -2.67 -8.84 -4.62
N VAL A 258 -2.68 -9.17 -5.91
CA VAL A 258 -3.62 -8.61 -6.90
C VAL A 258 -4.39 -9.76 -7.52
N LYS A 259 -5.72 -9.72 -7.40
CA LYS A 259 -6.61 -10.78 -7.90
C LYS A 259 -7.49 -10.28 -9.03
N GLU A 260 -7.58 -11.04 -10.13
CA GLU A 260 -8.67 -10.91 -11.08
C GLU A 260 -9.96 -11.36 -10.38
N SER A 261 -10.95 -10.49 -10.30
CA SER A 261 -12.21 -10.77 -9.61
C SER A 261 -13.35 -11.02 -10.59
N ILE A 262 -13.38 -10.34 -11.72
CA ILE A 262 -14.42 -10.48 -12.74
C ILE A 262 -13.79 -10.30 -14.12
N ARG A 263 -14.18 -11.16 -15.05
CA ARG A 263 -13.96 -11.02 -16.50
C ARG A 263 -15.30 -11.03 -17.20
N GLY A 264 -15.53 -10.11 -18.13
CA GLY A 264 -16.80 -10.04 -18.79
C GLY A 264 -16.86 -9.08 -19.98
N GLU A 265 -18.07 -8.94 -20.47
CA GLU A 265 -18.42 -8.05 -21.57
C GLU A 265 -19.64 -7.21 -21.20
N MET A 266 -19.67 -5.97 -21.61
CA MET A 266 -20.80 -5.05 -21.40
C MET A 266 -21.09 -4.27 -22.66
N ASN A 267 -22.38 -4.08 -22.97
CA ASN A 267 -22.81 -3.18 -24.03
C ASN A 267 -22.83 -1.73 -23.52
N LEU A 268 -22.05 -0.87 -24.13
CA LEU A 268 -21.97 0.56 -23.84
C LEU A 268 -22.77 1.38 -24.83
#